data_e81f4bf2711ae9bb803ebb1f5a7c682d
#
_entry.id   e81f4bf2711ae9bb803ebb1f5a7c682d
#
_cell.length_a   1.000
_cell.length_b   1.000
_cell.length_c   1.000
_cell.angle_alpha   90.00
_cell.angle_beta   90.00
_cell.angle_gamma   90.00
#
_symmetry.space_group_name_H-M   'P 1'
#
loop_
_entity.id
_entity.type
_entity.pdbx_description
1 polymer ?
#
loop_
_entity_poly.entity_id
_entity_poly.type
_entity_poly.pdbx_seq_one_letter_code
_entity_poly.pdbx_strand_id
1 'polypeptide(L)'
;MSTRHSIAAEQYLENEAVVTRHDQTFFGVRQKRDRMSQALPEWEDLREAASLIKKHTVSHLADYLEQFEQNAVRNGVHVHWAKDAEEYNRIVKEILTSHGVKKVVKSKSMLTEECHLNEHLEQEGIEVVETDLGERILQMMKLAPSHIVMPALHVHREEIGDTFRKLIPDFDEIAKGYTAVSGSTTDKNDPTFLTFVARMHLRRQFAEADAGMTGANFGIAETGDVVVCTNEGNADMSTSSPKLHIVSMGIEKLIPNYKAMGVFQRLLARCGTGQETTVYTSHFRGPRPGGEMHIVLVDNGRSTILGNNEHWQTLKCMRCGACMNTCPVYRRSAGYSYTYFIPGPIGVNLGMLRDPHQYYDNVSACTLCCSCENVCPVKVDLSTQIYRWRQQLESLGHANTSKKMMSQAMSYLFNHPAVYTGVLRLSPMANWIPAPLMNLKLNPWAYGHQMMKFPPKSFHQLWKEKKL
;
A
#
# COMPACT_ATOMS: atom_id res chain seq x y z
N MET A 1 -0.28 -0.06 22.47
CA MET A 1 1.14 0.35 22.27
C MET A 1 1.52 0.00 20.85
N SER A 2 1.93 0.95 20.02
CA SER A 2 2.38 0.59 18.67
C SER A 2 3.68 -0.19 18.79
N THR A 3 3.68 -1.41 18.28
CA THR A 3 4.87 -2.26 18.23
C THR A 3 5.88 -1.60 17.28
N ARG A 4 7.13 -1.44 17.66
CA ARG A 4 8.15 -0.89 16.75
C ARG A 4 8.36 -1.82 15.56
N HIS A 5 8.64 -1.24 14.38
CA HIS A 5 8.93 -2.00 13.16
C HIS A 5 9.96 -3.11 13.39
N SER A 6 11.05 -2.79 14.08
CA SER A 6 12.13 -3.75 14.36
C SER A 6 11.64 -4.98 15.14
N ILE A 7 10.77 -4.78 16.15
CA ILE A 7 10.23 -5.86 16.98
C ILE A 7 9.26 -6.72 16.16
N ALA A 8 8.34 -6.07 15.43
CA ALA A 8 7.37 -6.80 14.61
C ALA A 8 8.04 -7.56 13.46
N ALA A 9 9.10 -6.99 12.86
CA ALA A 9 9.89 -7.67 11.85
C ALA A 9 10.65 -8.88 12.41
N GLU A 10 11.26 -8.76 13.61
CA GLU A 10 11.94 -9.88 14.28
C GLU A 10 10.97 -11.05 14.51
N GLN A 11 9.79 -10.78 15.05
CA GLN A 11 8.75 -11.79 15.26
C GLN A 11 8.31 -12.47 13.94
N TYR A 12 8.13 -11.69 12.88
CA TYR A 12 7.75 -12.23 11.57
C TYR A 12 8.85 -13.13 10.98
N LEU A 13 10.13 -12.76 11.18
CA LEU A 13 11.29 -13.50 10.67
C LEU A 13 11.52 -14.84 11.36
N GLU A 14 10.91 -15.12 12.50
CA GLU A 14 10.99 -16.42 13.18
C GLU A 14 10.44 -17.58 12.34
N ASN A 15 9.48 -17.31 11.45
CA ASN A 15 8.91 -18.31 10.54
C ASN A 15 9.54 -18.22 9.14
N GLU A 16 10.69 -18.86 8.96
CA GLU A 16 11.44 -18.80 7.70
C GLU A 16 10.64 -19.31 6.47
N ALA A 17 9.76 -20.29 6.63
CA ALA A 17 8.95 -20.82 5.55
C ALA A 17 7.94 -19.76 5.04
N VAL A 18 7.28 -19.04 5.94
CA VAL A 18 6.37 -17.95 5.62
C VAL A 18 7.13 -16.79 4.96
N VAL A 19 8.27 -16.41 5.53
CA VAL A 19 9.13 -15.34 4.98
C VAL A 19 9.59 -15.67 3.57
N THR A 20 10.08 -16.88 3.34
CA THR A 20 10.59 -17.31 2.03
C THR A 20 9.48 -17.30 0.98
N ARG A 21 8.31 -17.83 1.31
CA ARG A 21 7.15 -17.81 0.42
C ARG A 21 6.71 -16.38 0.09
N HIS A 22 6.59 -15.51 1.09
CA HIS A 22 6.23 -14.11 0.91
C HIS A 22 7.21 -13.40 -0.04
N ASP A 23 8.52 -13.56 0.19
CA ASP A 23 9.56 -13.00 -0.65
C ASP A 23 9.46 -13.49 -2.10
N GLN A 24 9.33 -14.80 -2.31
CA GLN A 24 9.22 -15.40 -3.64
C GLN A 24 7.97 -14.95 -4.38
N THR A 25 6.84 -14.86 -3.68
CA THR A 25 5.57 -14.45 -4.28
C THR A 25 5.65 -13.01 -4.80
N PHE A 26 6.11 -12.07 -3.97
CA PHE A 26 6.25 -10.67 -4.39
C PHE A 26 7.36 -10.46 -5.40
N PHE A 27 8.43 -11.26 -5.35
CA PHE A 27 9.43 -11.26 -6.41
C PHE A 27 8.85 -11.73 -7.74
N GLY A 28 7.98 -12.73 -7.74
CA GLY A 28 7.24 -13.17 -8.92
C GLY A 28 6.33 -12.07 -9.50
N VAL A 29 5.64 -11.31 -8.65
CA VAL A 29 4.85 -10.13 -9.07
C VAL A 29 5.76 -9.06 -9.67
N ARG A 30 6.92 -8.81 -9.05
CA ARG A 30 7.92 -7.88 -9.60
C ARG A 30 8.39 -8.31 -10.99
N GLN A 31 8.70 -9.59 -11.19
CA GLN A 31 9.11 -10.12 -12.49
C GLN A 31 8.02 -9.99 -13.56
N LYS A 32 6.74 -10.22 -13.18
CA LYS A 32 5.61 -9.98 -14.10
C LYS A 32 5.53 -8.51 -14.51
N ARG A 33 5.62 -7.59 -13.55
CA ARG A 33 5.67 -6.14 -13.81
C ARG A 33 6.80 -5.78 -14.76
N ASP A 34 8.00 -6.30 -14.54
CA ASP A 34 9.16 -5.96 -15.36
C ASP A 34 8.99 -6.45 -16.80
N ARG A 35 8.46 -7.66 -17.02
CA ARG A 35 8.09 -8.15 -18.35
C ARG A 35 7.06 -7.26 -19.04
N MET A 36 6.02 -6.83 -18.32
CA MET A 36 4.96 -5.98 -18.87
C MET A 36 5.45 -4.55 -19.18
N SER A 37 6.43 -4.04 -18.43
CA SER A 37 7.06 -2.76 -18.73
C SER A 37 7.97 -2.84 -19.94
N GLN A 38 8.76 -3.91 -20.08
CA GLN A 38 9.65 -4.14 -21.23
C GLN A 38 8.89 -4.41 -22.53
N ALA A 39 7.68 -4.99 -22.45
CA ALA A 39 6.82 -5.23 -23.60
C ALA A 39 6.20 -3.95 -24.19
N LEU A 40 6.38 -2.80 -23.55
CA LEU A 40 5.80 -1.52 -23.94
C LEU A 40 6.91 -0.55 -24.33
N PRO A 41 7.17 -0.32 -25.63
CA PRO A 41 8.29 0.53 -26.09
C PRO A 41 8.25 1.94 -25.51
N GLU A 42 7.06 2.53 -25.39
CA GLU A 42 6.83 3.89 -24.84
C GLU A 42 6.72 3.92 -23.31
N TRP A 43 7.23 2.94 -22.61
CA TRP A 43 7.09 2.81 -21.15
C TRP A 43 7.58 4.03 -20.38
N GLU A 44 8.77 4.53 -20.70
CA GLU A 44 9.35 5.68 -20.01
C GLU A 44 8.62 7.00 -20.35
N ASP A 45 8.17 7.15 -21.60
CA ASP A 45 7.39 8.31 -22.04
C ASP A 45 6.04 8.37 -21.30
N LEU A 46 5.38 7.22 -21.10
CA LEU A 46 4.16 7.12 -20.31
C LEU A 46 4.39 7.47 -18.84
N ARG A 47 5.49 7.00 -18.25
CA ARG A 47 5.85 7.35 -16.86
C ARG A 47 6.13 8.84 -16.71
N GLU A 48 6.84 9.43 -17.66
CA GLU A 48 7.11 10.88 -17.67
C GLU A 48 5.79 11.66 -17.80
N ALA A 49 4.96 11.30 -18.78
CA ALA A 49 3.64 11.91 -18.97
C ALA A 49 2.78 11.80 -17.69
N ALA A 50 2.70 10.63 -17.08
CA ALA A 50 1.94 10.43 -15.84
C ALA A 50 2.49 11.27 -14.67
N SER A 51 3.81 11.39 -14.56
CA SER A 51 4.48 12.22 -13.55
C SER A 51 4.14 13.70 -13.76
N LEU A 52 4.21 14.19 -15.00
CA LEU A 52 3.91 15.57 -15.35
C LEU A 52 2.41 15.91 -15.17
N ILE A 53 1.52 15.00 -15.59
CA ILE A 53 0.07 15.15 -15.38
C ILE A 53 -0.23 15.27 -13.87
N LYS A 54 0.29 14.36 -13.06
CA LYS A 54 0.07 14.41 -11.59
C LYS A 54 0.70 15.64 -10.96
N LYS A 55 1.90 16.03 -11.37
CA LYS A 55 2.55 17.26 -10.91
C LYS A 55 1.67 18.47 -11.22
N HIS A 56 1.22 18.60 -12.48
CA HIS A 56 0.36 19.70 -12.91
C HIS A 56 -0.96 19.73 -12.12
N THR A 57 -1.65 18.58 -12.04
CA THR A 57 -2.93 18.48 -11.32
C THR A 57 -2.81 18.89 -9.86
N VAL A 58 -1.77 18.38 -9.16
CA VAL A 58 -1.54 18.69 -7.75
C VAL A 58 -1.15 20.16 -7.56
N SER A 59 -0.41 20.76 -8.50
CA SER A 59 -0.06 22.19 -8.44
C SER A 59 -1.25 23.14 -8.71
N HIS A 60 -2.34 22.64 -9.30
CA HIS A 60 -3.58 23.39 -9.58
C HIS A 60 -4.78 22.66 -8.93
N LEU A 61 -4.54 22.08 -7.75
CA LEU A 61 -5.51 21.17 -7.14
C LEU A 61 -6.85 21.85 -6.84
N ALA A 62 -6.82 23.11 -6.38
CA ALA A 62 -8.05 23.87 -6.09
C ALA A 62 -8.91 24.04 -7.35
N ASP A 63 -8.32 24.50 -8.45
CA ASP A 63 -9.04 24.73 -9.70
C ASP A 63 -9.69 23.43 -10.23
N TYR A 64 -8.95 22.32 -10.16
CA TYR A 64 -9.45 21.01 -10.58
C TYR A 64 -10.51 20.43 -9.64
N LEU A 65 -10.44 20.72 -8.35
CA LEU A 65 -11.48 20.32 -7.39
C LEU A 65 -12.78 21.07 -7.63
N GLU A 66 -12.72 22.40 -7.85
CA GLU A 66 -13.89 23.21 -8.19
C GLU A 66 -14.52 22.75 -9.52
N GLN A 67 -13.71 22.51 -10.54
CA GLN A 67 -14.17 22.00 -11.83
C GLN A 67 -14.83 20.61 -11.68
N PHE A 68 -14.23 19.73 -10.92
CA PHE A 68 -14.75 18.38 -10.66
C PHE A 68 -16.12 18.46 -9.97
N GLU A 69 -16.21 19.22 -8.89
CA GLU A 69 -17.45 19.39 -8.13
C GLU A 69 -18.56 19.95 -9.01
N GLN A 70 -18.31 21.04 -9.75
CA GLN A 70 -19.29 21.64 -10.65
C GLN A 70 -19.81 20.64 -11.69
N ASN A 71 -18.92 19.83 -12.28
CA ASN A 71 -19.31 18.84 -13.27
C ASN A 71 -20.05 17.66 -12.65
N ALA A 72 -19.63 17.16 -11.48
CA ALA A 72 -20.31 16.09 -10.75
C ALA A 72 -21.74 16.52 -10.35
N VAL A 73 -21.89 17.73 -9.82
CA VAL A 73 -23.21 18.29 -9.46
C VAL A 73 -24.11 18.42 -10.68
N ARG A 74 -23.59 18.88 -11.83
CA ARG A 74 -24.35 18.91 -13.08
C ARG A 74 -24.84 17.53 -13.54
N ASN A 75 -24.09 16.49 -13.20
CA ASN A 75 -24.46 15.10 -13.48
C ASN A 75 -25.46 14.52 -12.45
N GLY A 76 -25.93 15.31 -11.47
CA GLY A 76 -26.89 14.90 -10.45
C GLY A 76 -26.24 14.21 -9.25
N VAL A 77 -24.96 14.40 -9.01
CA VAL A 77 -24.23 13.85 -7.87
C VAL A 77 -24.29 14.82 -6.69
N HIS A 78 -24.48 14.32 -5.49
CA HIS A 78 -24.32 15.08 -4.25
C HIS A 78 -22.85 15.05 -3.82
N VAL A 79 -22.17 16.20 -3.84
CA VAL A 79 -20.76 16.31 -3.45
C VAL A 79 -20.66 16.83 -2.01
N HIS A 80 -19.85 16.16 -1.22
CA HIS A 80 -19.56 16.50 0.17
C HIS A 80 -18.07 16.69 0.38
N TRP A 81 -17.71 17.55 1.31
CA TRP A 81 -16.34 17.82 1.69
C TRP A 81 -16.09 17.39 3.14
N ALA A 82 -15.01 16.67 3.35
CA ALA A 82 -14.57 16.27 4.69
C ALA A 82 -13.12 16.71 4.90
N LYS A 83 -12.88 17.51 5.94
CA LYS A 83 -11.54 17.99 6.29
C LYS A 83 -10.65 16.90 6.88
N ASP A 84 -11.26 15.95 7.61
CA ASP A 84 -10.58 14.87 8.32
C ASP A 84 -11.41 13.58 8.35
N ALA A 85 -10.87 12.54 9.00
CA ALA A 85 -11.51 11.23 9.12
C ALA A 85 -12.81 11.29 9.97
N GLU A 86 -12.86 12.11 11.00
CA GLU A 86 -14.03 12.24 11.87
C GLU A 86 -15.22 12.83 11.11
N GLU A 87 -14.98 13.93 10.39
CA GLU A 87 -16.01 14.55 9.55
C GLU A 87 -16.44 13.64 8.40
N TYR A 88 -15.50 12.92 7.77
CA TYR A 88 -15.83 11.93 6.76
C TYR A 88 -16.76 10.83 7.30
N ASN A 89 -16.43 10.23 8.42
CA ASN A 89 -17.23 9.18 9.04
C ASN A 89 -18.63 9.70 9.43
N ARG A 90 -18.72 10.92 9.96
CA ARG A 90 -19.99 11.57 10.28
C ARG A 90 -20.87 11.75 9.04
N ILE A 91 -20.32 12.30 7.94
CA ILE A 91 -21.05 12.52 6.69
C ILE A 91 -21.58 11.20 6.13
N VAL A 92 -20.73 10.17 6.04
CA VAL A 92 -21.14 8.86 5.53
C VAL A 92 -22.26 8.26 6.39
N LYS A 93 -22.11 8.31 7.72
CA LYS A 93 -23.15 7.85 8.66
C LYS A 93 -24.46 8.58 8.46
N GLU A 94 -24.44 9.92 8.35
CA GLU A 94 -25.64 10.74 8.13
C GLU A 94 -26.36 10.37 6.83
N ILE A 95 -25.61 10.17 5.74
CA ILE A 95 -26.18 9.71 4.47
C ILE A 95 -26.85 8.34 4.64
N LEU A 96 -26.16 7.37 5.24
CA LEU A 96 -26.68 6.02 5.41
C LEU A 96 -27.92 5.99 6.33
N THR A 97 -27.87 6.70 7.45
CA THR A 97 -28.98 6.72 8.43
C THR A 97 -30.20 7.44 7.90
N SER A 98 -30.05 8.54 7.14
CA SER A 98 -31.16 9.26 6.51
C SER A 98 -31.92 8.41 5.47
N HIS A 99 -31.26 7.39 4.91
CA HIS A 99 -31.85 6.42 3.98
C HIS A 99 -32.30 5.12 4.65
N GLY A 100 -32.20 5.03 5.98
CA GLY A 100 -32.58 3.82 6.72
C GLY A 100 -31.72 2.60 6.43
N VAL A 101 -30.48 2.79 5.94
CA VAL A 101 -29.55 1.73 5.56
C VAL A 101 -29.13 0.94 6.78
N LYS A 102 -29.18 -0.37 6.70
CA LYS A 102 -28.69 -1.32 7.71
C LYS A 102 -27.52 -2.17 7.20
N LYS A 103 -27.42 -2.36 5.89
CA LYS A 103 -26.40 -3.18 5.26
C LYS A 103 -25.77 -2.50 4.06
N VAL A 104 -24.45 -2.40 4.09
CA VAL A 104 -23.61 -1.79 3.05
C VAL A 104 -22.71 -2.85 2.44
N VAL A 105 -22.66 -2.92 1.09
CA VAL A 105 -21.61 -3.63 0.35
C VAL A 105 -20.56 -2.64 -0.10
N LYS A 106 -19.29 -2.93 0.19
CA LYS A 106 -18.20 -2.00 -0.05
C LYS A 106 -17.12 -2.65 -0.90
N SER A 107 -16.79 -2.04 -2.05
CA SER A 107 -15.58 -2.39 -2.76
C SER A 107 -14.37 -1.78 -2.05
N LYS A 108 -13.24 -2.47 -2.11
CA LYS A 108 -11.99 -2.07 -1.46
C LYS A 108 -11.69 -0.59 -1.63
N SER A 109 -11.42 0.09 -0.52
CA SER A 109 -11.01 1.49 -0.52
C SER A 109 -9.96 1.75 0.57
N MET A 110 -8.77 2.17 0.14
CA MET A 110 -7.70 2.55 1.07
C MET A 110 -8.07 3.78 1.92
N LEU A 111 -8.96 4.65 1.42
CA LEU A 111 -9.39 5.82 2.16
C LEU A 111 -10.33 5.48 3.30
N THR A 112 -11.24 4.52 3.08
CA THR A 112 -12.15 4.08 4.15
C THR A 112 -11.38 3.39 5.28
N GLU A 113 -10.30 2.69 4.97
CA GLU A 113 -9.41 2.10 5.97
C GLU A 113 -8.56 3.16 6.69
N GLU A 114 -8.09 4.18 5.96
CA GLU A 114 -7.41 5.34 6.54
C GLU A 114 -8.27 6.05 7.58
N CYS A 115 -9.58 6.09 7.36
CA CYS A 115 -10.56 6.75 8.24
C CYS A 115 -11.23 5.81 9.25
N HIS A 116 -10.88 4.52 9.29
CA HIS A 116 -11.51 3.52 10.15
C HIS A 116 -13.04 3.47 10.03
N LEU A 117 -13.54 3.59 8.78
CA LEU A 117 -14.98 3.69 8.52
C LEU A 117 -15.74 2.43 8.91
N ASN A 118 -15.19 1.24 8.64
CA ASN A 118 -15.89 -0.02 8.92
C ASN A 118 -16.20 -0.14 10.41
N GLU A 119 -15.20 0.09 11.26
CA GLU A 119 -15.34 0.06 12.72
C GLU A 119 -16.35 1.09 13.21
N HIS A 120 -16.33 2.28 12.61
CA HIS A 120 -17.28 3.34 12.97
C HIS A 120 -18.72 2.96 12.63
N LEU A 121 -18.98 2.42 11.42
CA LEU A 121 -20.33 2.03 11.00
C LEU A 121 -20.86 0.81 11.77
N GLU A 122 -19.99 -0.16 12.05
CA GLU A 122 -20.36 -1.35 12.83
C GLU A 122 -20.75 -0.97 14.29
N GLN A 123 -20.07 0.01 14.90
CA GLN A 123 -20.45 0.55 16.22
C GLN A 123 -21.83 1.21 16.21
N GLU A 124 -22.25 1.74 15.07
CA GLU A 124 -23.57 2.36 14.86
C GLU A 124 -24.64 1.35 14.42
N GLY A 125 -24.31 0.05 14.38
CA GLY A 125 -25.23 -1.03 14.02
C GLY A 125 -25.49 -1.19 12.53
N ILE A 126 -24.62 -0.64 11.66
CA ILE A 126 -24.67 -0.82 10.20
C ILE A 126 -23.70 -1.95 9.81
N GLU A 127 -24.21 -2.99 9.19
CA GLU A 127 -23.40 -4.10 8.69
C GLU A 127 -22.61 -3.65 7.47
N VAL A 128 -21.27 -3.83 7.49
CA VAL A 128 -20.39 -3.53 6.37
C VAL A 128 -19.82 -4.84 5.80
N VAL A 129 -20.08 -5.10 4.52
CA VAL A 129 -19.60 -6.30 3.82
C VAL A 129 -18.55 -5.90 2.79
N GLU A 130 -17.31 -6.32 3.00
CA GLU A 130 -16.26 -6.19 1.99
C GLU A 130 -16.54 -7.10 0.79
N THR A 131 -16.38 -6.58 -0.43
CA THR A 131 -16.70 -7.32 -1.66
C THR A 131 -15.48 -7.65 -2.52
N ASP A 132 -14.31 -7.08 -2.24
CA ASP A 132 -13.04 -7.60 -2.74
C ASP A 132 -12.75 -8.93 -2.03
N LEU A 133 -12.39 -9.98 -2.79
CA LEU A 133 -12.20 -11.32 -2.22
C LEU A 133 -11.13 -11.32 -1.12
N GLY A 134 -10.01 -10.65 -1.33
CA GLY A 134 -8.93 -10.57 -0.35
C GLY A 134 -9.37 -9.84 0.92
N GLU A 135 -10.05 -8.71 0.80
CA GLU A 135 -10.58 -7.96 1.95
C GLU A 135 -11.68 -8.76 2.67
N ARG A 136 -12.55 -9.45 1.93
CA ARG A 136 -13.59 -10.30 2.54
C ARG A 136 -13.00 -11.43 3.37
N ILE A 137 -11.98 -12.10 2.87
CA ILE A 137 -11.25 -13.14 3.62
C ILE A 137 -10.68 -12.56 4.92
N LEU A 138 -10.00 -11.40 4.84
CA LEU A 138 -9.44 -10.75 6.01
C LEU A 138 -10.51 -10.31 7.01
N GLN A 139 -11.62 -9.74 6.53
CA GLN A 139 -12.76 -9.35 7.36
C GLN A 139 -13.32 -10.57 8.12
N MET A 140 -13.52 -11.69 7.45
CA MET A 140 -14.01 -12.93 8.08
C MET A 140 -13.01 -13.49 9.10
N MET A 141 -11.70 -13.37 8.83
CA MET A 141 -10.64 -13.82 9.73
C MET A 141 -10.28 -12.80 10.83
N LYS A 142 -10.83 -11.59 10.76
CA LYS A 142 -10.50 -10.43 11.62
C LYS A 142 -9.01 -10.09 11.58
N LEU A 143 -8.42 -10.12 10.40
CA LEU A 143 -7.03 -9.78 10.14
C LEU A 143 -6.93 -8.43 9.40
N ALA A 144 -5.83 -7.71 9.65
CA ALA A 144 -5.51 -6.49 8.90
C ALA A 144 -4.90 -6.82 7.53
N PRO A 145 -5.04 -5.94 6.51
CA PRO A 145 -4.39 -6.15 5.22
C PRO A 145 -2.87 -6.04 5.30
N SER A 146 -2.17 -6.95 4.62
CA SER A 146 -0.71 -6.94 4.54
C SER A 146 -0.16 -6.20 3.31
N HIS A 147 -1.00 -5.95 2.29
CA HIS A 147 -0.64 -5.29 1.03
C HIS A 147 -1.81 -4.48 0.47
N ILE A 148 -1.53 -3.33 -0.13
CA ILE A 148 -2.60 -2.42 -0.62
C ILE A 148 -3.36 -2.92 -1.86
N VAL A 149 -2.79 -3.84 -2.65
CA VAL A 149 -3.43 -4.41 -3.85
C VAL A 149 -3.85 -5.85 -3.65
N MET A 150 -3.04 -6.64 -2.97
CA MET A 150 -3.25 -8.07 -2.71
C MET A 150 -3.29 -8.33 -1.20
N PRO A 151 -4.35 -7.91 -0.49
CA PRO A 151 -4.38 -7.82 0.97
C PRO A 151 -4.20 -9.15 1.68
N ALA A 152 -4.79 -10.24 1.17
CA ALA A 152 -4.78 -11.58 1.77
C ALA A 152 -3.71 -12.53 1.22
N LEU A 153 -2.70 -12.03 0.48
CA LEU A 153 -1.69 -12.88 -0.18
C LEU A 153 -0.86 -13.74 0.80
N HIS A 154 -0.82 -13.36 2.07
CA HIS A 154 -0.13 -14.06 3.14
C HIS A 154 -0.94 -15.24 3.73
N VAL A 155 -2.25 -15.29 3.47
CA VAL A 155 -3.16 -16.31 4.00
C VAL A 155 -3.10 -17.58 3.14
N HIS A 156 -3.09 -18.75 3.78
CA HIS A 156 -3.09 -20.03 3.09
C HIS A 156 -4.50 -20.44 2.64
N ARG A 157 -4.59 -21.14 1.52
CA ARG A 157 -5.86 -21.65 1.00
C ARG A 157 -6.57 -22.60 1.96
N GLU A 158 -5.81 -23.36 2.76
CA GLU A 158 -6.34 -24.24 3.79
C GLU A 158 -7.04 -23.44 4.89
N GLU A 159 -6.42 -22.35 5.35
CA GLU A 159 -7.01 -21.43 6.33
C GLU A 159 -8.26 -20.72 5.78
N ILE A 160 -8.24 -20.36 4.50
CA ILE A 160 -9.41 -19.80 3.81
C ILE A 160 -10.55 -20.83 3.76
N GLY A 161 -10.25 -22.07 3.37
CA GLY A 161 -11.22 -23.15 3.31
C GLY A 161 -11.85 -23.46 4.67
N ASP A 162 -11.06 -23.47 5.73
CA ASP A 162 -11.54 -23.64 7.11
C ASP A 162 -12.43 -22.48 7.55
N THR A 163 -12.02 -21.25 7.24
CA THR A 163 -12.79 -20.03 7.54
C THR A 163 -14.13 -20.03 6.82
N PHE A 164 -14.18 -20.36 5.54
CA PHE A 164 -15.40 -20.41 4.76
C PHE A 164 -16.36 -21.49 5.27
N ARG A 165 -15.85 -22.68 5.59
CA ARG A 165 -16.68 -23.76 6.20
C ARG A 165 -17.31 -23.33 7.52
N LYS A 166 -16.57 -22.57 8.33
CA LYS A 166 -17.02 -22.13 9.65
C LYS A 166 -18.00 -20.97 9.60
N LEU A 167 -17.79 -20.01 8.68
CA LEU A 167 -18.44 -18.70 8.72
C LEU A 167 -19.48 -18.48 7.60
N ILE A 168 -19.51 -19.33 6.55
CA ILE A 168 -20.54 -19.26 5.51
C ILE A 168 -21.62 -20.29 5.83
N PRO A 169 -22.83 -19.86 6.23
CA PRO A 169 -23.86 -20.76 6.79
C PRO A 169 -24.30 -21.87 5.81
N ASP A 170 -24.31 -21.58 4.52
CA ASP A 170 -24.76 -22.48 3.45
C ASP A 170 -23.61 -23.11 2.67
N PHE A 171 -22.42 -23.18 3.27
CA PHE A 171 -21.24 -23.76 2.63
C PHE A 171 -21.47 -25.16 2.05
N ASP A 172 -22.13 -26.06 2.79
CA ASP A 172 -22.37 -27.43 2.34
C ASP A 172 -23.38 -27.50 1.18
N GLU A 173 -24.37 -26.61 1.15
CA GLU A 173 -25.29 -26.47 0.02
C GLU A 173 -24.61 -26.00 -1.24
N ILE A 174 -23.77 -24.97 -1.11
CA ILE A 174 -22.94 -24.44 -2.18
C ILE A 174 -21.99 -25.53 -2.71
N ALA A 175 -21.39 -26.32 -1.82
CA ALA A 175 -20.49 -27.42 -2.17
C ALA A 175 -21.21 -28.52 -3.00
N LYS A 176 -22.44 -28.90 -2.61
CA LYS A 176 -23.26 -29.82 -3.39
C LYS A 176 -23.61 -29.24 -4.78
N GLY A 177 -23.97 -27.96 -4.85
CA GLY A 177 -24.24 -27.26 -6.10
C GLY A 177 -23.03 -27.24 -7.03
N TYR A 178 -21.83 -27.03 -6.50
CA TYR A 178 -20.59 -27.08 -7.28
C TYR A 178 -20.32 -28.47 -7.86
N THR A 179 -20.46 -29.52 -7.06
CA THR A 179 -20.30 -30.92 -7.52
C THR A 179 -21.26 -31.27 -8.63
N ALA A 180 -22.51 -30.81 -8.54
CA ALA A 180 -23.52 -31.02 -9.54
C ALA A 180 -23.18 -30.35 -10.90
N VAL A 181 -22.51 -29.21 -10.89
CA VAL A 181 -22.11 -28.45 -12.09
C VAL A 181 -20.77 -28.92 -12.64
N SER A 182 -19.78 -29.17 -11.78
CA SER A 182 -18.40 -29.51 -12.16
C SER A 182 -18.22 -31.01 -12.48
N GLY A 183 -19.11 -31.87 -12.00
CA GLY A 183 -19.00 -33.33 -12.15
C GLY A 183 -17.88 -33.99 -11.35
N SER A 184 -17.16 -33.25 -10.48
CA SER A 184 -16.05 -33.77 -9.69
C SER A 184 -16.26 -33.56 -8.20
N THR A 185 -15.84 -34.54 -7.38
CA THR A 185 -15.62 -34.35 -5.94
C THR A 185 -14.32 -33.61 -5.76
N THR A 186 -14.39 -32.34 -5.44
CA THR A 186 -13.22 -31.45 -5.40
C THR A 186 -12.63 -31.42 -4.01
N ASP A 187 -11.30 -31.27 -3.95
CA ASP A 187 -10.61 -30.84 -2.74
C ASP A 187 -11.24 -29.53 -2.24
N LYS A 188 -11.72 -29.55 -1.00
CA LYS A 188 -12.39 -28.40 -0.36
C LYS A 188 -11.48 -27.17 -0.20
N ASN A 189 -10.20 -27.29 -0.49
CA ASN A 189 -9.21 -26.23 -0.50
C ASN A 189 -8.73 -25.87 -1.92
N ASP A 190 -9.39 -26.43 -2.96
CA ASP A 190 -9.11 -26.05 -4.35
C ASP A 190 -9.47 -24.58 -4.59
N PRO A 191 -8.57 -23.76 -5.18
CA PRO A 191 -8.81 -22.33 -5.38
C PRO A 191 -10.06 -22.05 -6.23
N THR A 192 -10.37 -22.88 -7.22
CA THR A 192 -11.57 -22.72 -8.09
C THR A 192 -12.83 -22.93 -7.28
N PHE A 193 -12.85 -23.97 -6.44
CA PHE A 193 -13.95 -24.24 -5.53
C PHE A 193 -14.14 -23.11 -4.51
N LEU A 194 -13.06 -22.66 -3.86
CA LEU A 194 -13.13 -21.56 -2.89
C LEU A 194 -13.62 -20.26 -3.54
N THR A 195 -13.20 -19.98 -4.77
CA THR A 195 -13.68 -18.82 -5.54
C THR A 195 -15.17 -18.96 -5.86
N PHE A 196 -15.64 -20.14 -6.19
CA PHE A 196 -17.07 -20.41 -6.41
C PHE A 196 -17.88 -20.17 -5.13
N VAL A 197 -17.42 -20.68 -4.00
CA VAL A 197 -18.06 -20.45 -2.68
C VAL A 197 -18.15 -18.95 -2.37
N ALA A 198 -17.04 -18.23 -2.52
CA ALA A 198 -17.01 -16.79 -2.31
C ALA A 198 -17.99 -16.05 -3.22
N ARG A 199 -18.05 -16.43 -4.51
CA ARG A 199 -18.98 -15.85 -5.48
C ARG A 199 -20.44 -16.06 -5.07
N MET A 200 -20.80 -17.26 -4.65
CA MET A 200 -22.18 -17.56 -4.23
C MET A 200 -22.55 -16.83 -2.96
N HIS A 201 -21.62 -16.76 -2.00
CA HIS A 201 -21.81 -15.99 -0.78
C HIS A 201 -22.00 -14.49 -1.08
N LEU A 202 -21.08 -13.87 -1.83
CA LEU A 202 -21.14 -12.44 -2.15
C LEU A 202 -22.35 -12.08 -3.01
N ARG A 203 -22.82 -12.98 -3.89
CA ARG A 203 -24.03 -12.74 -4.69
C ARG A 203 -25.25 -12.43 -3.82
N ARG A 204 -25.41 -13.12 -2.68
CA ARG A 204 -26.48 -12.82 -1.71
C ARG A 204 -26.26 -11.47 -1.05
N GLN A 205 -25.01 -11.18 -0.65
CA GLN A 205 -24.69 -9.91 -0.02
C GLN A 205 -25.04 -8.72 -0.93
N PHE A 206 -24.71 -8.81 -2.23
CA PHE A 206 -25.08 -7.79 -3.21
C PHE A 206 -26.61 -7.63 -3.37
N ALA A 207 -27.35 -8.74 -3.35
CA ALA A 207 -28.81 -8.72 -3.52
C ALA A 207 -29.54 -8.13 -2.31
N GLU A 208 -28.99 -8.29 -1.11
CA GLU A 208 -29.56 -7.85 0.17
C GLU A 208 -29.09 -6.46 0.62
N ALA A 209 -28.14 -5.84 -0.09
CA ALA A 209 -27.55 -4.58 0.30
C ALA A 209 -28.51 -3.40 0.10
N ASP A 210 -28.61 -2.54 1.10
CA ASP A 210 -29.37 -1.29 1.03
C ASP A 210 -28.57 -0.19 0.32
N ALA A 211 -27.23 -0.17 0.48
CA ALA A 211 -26.33 0.78 -0.13
C ALA A 211 -25.03 0.15 -0.63
N GLY A 212 -24.44 0.76 -1.64
CA GLY A 212 -23.13 0.39 -2.17
C GLY A 212 -22.10 1.48 -1.96
N MET A 213 -20.89 1.09 -1.59
CA MET A 213 -19.77 2.02 -1.45
C MET A 213 -18.60 1.62 -2.33
N THR A 214 -17.95 2.65 -2.90
CA THR A 214 -16.70 2.47 -3.66
C THR A 214 -15.65 3.47 -3.20
N GLY A 215 -14.38 3.09 -3.38
CA GLY A 215 -13.31 4.06 -3.44
C GLY A 215 -13.24 4.72 -4.81
N ALA A 216 -12.17 5.49 -5.05
CA ALA A 216 -11.83 6.06 -6.35
C ALA A 216 -10.35 5.80 -6.65
N ASN A 217 -10.06 5.27 -7.84
CA ASN A 217 -8.69 5.28 -8.36
C ASN A 217 -8.36 6.67 -8.92
N PHE A 218 -9.30 7.28 -9.66
CA PHE A 218 -9.17 8.63 -10.21
C PHE A 218 -10.52 9.36 -10.21
N GLY A 219 -10.47 10.69 -10.11
CA GLY A 219 -11.56 11.60 -10.44
C GLY A 219 -11.18 12.42 -11.68
N ILE A 220 -12.06 12.53 -12.68
CA ILE A 220 -11.79 13.27 -13.92
C ILE A 220 -12.43 14.65 -13.81
N ALA A 221 -11.62 15.70 -13.67
CA ALA A 221 -12.14 17.07 -13.47
C ALA A 221 -12.99 17.57 -14.62
N GLU A 222 -12.60 17.26 -15.86
CA GLU A 222 -13.31 17.67 -17.09
C GLU A 222 -14.78 17.20 -17.11
N THR A 223 -15.10 16.06 -16.51
CA THR A 223 -16.42 15.44 -16.64
C THR A 223 -17.14 15.18 -15.32
N GLY A 224 -16.45 15.27 -14.18
CA GLY A 224 -17.00 14.90 -12.87
C GLY A 224 -17.11 13.40 -12.65
N ASP A 225 -16.49 12.58 -13.51
CA ASP A 225 -16.53 11.13 -13.40
C ASP A 225 -15.61 10.63 -12.29
N VAL A 226 -16.04 9.58 -11.58
CA VAL A 226 -15.18 8.75 -10.73
C VAL A 226 -14.83 7.46 -11.46
N VAL A 227 -13.55 7.12 -11.48
CA VAL A 227 -13.03 5.91 -12.12
C VAL A 227 -12.61 4.91 -11.06
N VAL A 228 -13.13 3.69 -11.17
CA VAL A 228 -12.79 2.55 -10.31
C VAL A 228 -12.23 1.42 -11.18
N CYS A 229 -11.04 0.94 -10.80
CA CYS A 229 -10.34 -0.13 -11.51
C CYS A 229 -10.34 -1.40 -10.65
N THR A 230 -10.98 -2.47 -11.13
CA THR A 230 -11.07 -3.76 -10.44
C THR A 230 -10.82 -4.94 -11.37
N ASN A 231 -10.58 -6.12 -10.82
CA ASN A 231 -10.46 -7.37 -11.58
C ASN A 231 -11.65 -8.33 -11.36
N GLU A 232 -12.49 -8.04 -10.39
CA GLU A 232 -13.54 -8.95 -9.91
C GLU A 232 -14.96 -8.48 -10.28
N GLY A 233 -15.12 -7.25 -10.79
CA GLY A 233 -16.42 -6.65 -11.06
C GLY A 233 -17.22 -6.31 -9.78
N ASN A 234 -16.58 -6.39 -8.62
CA ASN A 234 -17.18 -6.15 -7.32
C ASN A 234 -17.67 -4.71 -7.14
N ALA A 235 -16.94 -3.72 -7.69
CA ALA A 235 -17.38 -2.33 -7.66
C ALA A 235 -18.68 -2.15 -8.45
N ASP A 236 -18.76 -2.70 -9.65
CA ASP A 236 -19.96 -2.63 -10.49
C ASP A 236 -21.16 -3.32 -9.82
N MET A 237 -20.94 -4.49 -9.22
CA MET A 237 -21.98 -5.20 -8.47
C MET A 237 -22.42 -4.44 -7.22
N SER A 238 -21.50 -3.80 -6.50
CA SER A 238 -21.81 -2.98 -5.32
C SER A 238 -22.67 -1.76 -5.66
N THR A 239 -22.57 -1.23 -6.88
CA THR A 239 -23.28 -0.02 -7.31
C THR A 239 -24.51 -0.28 -8.16
N SER A 240 -24.61 -1.46 -8.78
CA SER A 240 -25.73 -1.80 -9.68
C SER A 240 -26.94 -2.38 -8.95
N SER A 241 -26.77 -3.00 -7.79
CA SER A 241 -27.88 -3.58 -7.01
C SER A 241 -28.57 -2.53 -6.13
N PRO A 242 -27.88 -1.85 -5.19
CA PRO A 242 -28.51 -0.85 -4.32
C PRO A 242 -28.82 0.46 -5.06
N LYS A 243 -29.80 1.22 -4.58
CA LYS A 243 -30.15 2.53 -5.15
C LYS A 243 -29.23 3.67 -4.70
N LEU A 244 -28.63 3.54 -3.53
CA LEU A 244 -27.70 4.49 -2.96
C LEU A 244 -26.26 4.08 -3.24
N HIS A 245 -25.50 4.96 -3.88
CA HIS A 245 -24.06 4.78 -4.13
C HIS A 245 -23.27 5.90 -3.45
N ILE A 246 -22.32 5.54 -2.57
CA ILE A 246 -21.41 6.47 -1.90
C ILE A 246 -19.98 6.22 -2.37
N VAL A 247 -19.33 7.26 -2.90
CA VAL A 247 -17.92 7.23 -3.32
C VAL A 247 -17.06 7.94 -2.29
N SER A 248 -15.99 7.28 -1.87
CA SER A 248 -14.97 7.85 -0.99
C SER A 248 -13.73 8.22 -1.80
N MET A 249 -13.40 9.50 -1.92
CA MET A 249 -12.29 9.97 -2.76
C MET A 249 -11.39 10.97 -2.04
N GLY A 250 -10.08 10.66 -1.92
CA GLY A 250 -9.09 11.64 -1.50
C GLY A 250 -8.89 12.72 -2.56
N ILE A 251 -8.72 13.98 -2.15
CA ILE A 251 -8.60 15.13 -3.07
C ILE A 251 -7.43 14.97 -4.05
N GLU A 252 -6.40 14.21 -3.71
CA GLU A 252 -5.24 13.94 -4.56
C GLU A 252 -5.52 13.00 -5.74
N LYS A 253 -6.73 12.39 -5.81
CA LYS A 253 -7.08 11.43 -6.86
C LYS A 253 -7.43 12.05 -8.20
N LEU A 254 -7.53 13.36 -8.27
CA LEU A 254 -7.90 14.04 -9.50
C LEU A 254 -6.87 13.89 -10.62
N ILE A 255 -7.39 13.84 -11.83
CA ILE A 255 -6.70 13.98 -13.12
C ILE A 255 -7.50 14.97 -14.00
N PRO A 256 -6.85 15.71 -14.93
CA PRO A 256 -7.51 16.81 -15.61
C PRO A 256 -8.63 16.37 -16.58
N ASN A 257 -8.40 15.29 -17.35
CA ASN A 257 -9.30 14.92 -18.45
C ASN A 257 -9.20 13.44 -18.84
N TYR A 258 -10.04 13.00 -19.78
CA TYR A 258 -10.07 11.62 -20.30
C TYR A 258 -8.78 11.20 -21.01
N LYS A 259 -8.08 12.12 -21.68
CA LYS A 259 -6.80 11.80 -22.33
C LYS A 259 -5.75 11.39 -21.31
N ALA A 260 -5.74 12.09 -20.16
CA ALA A 260 -4.90 11.72 -19.03
C ALA A 260 -5.25 10.33 -18.49
N MET A 261 -6.53 9.96 -18.40
CA MET A 261 -6.96 8.62 -17.96
C MET A 261 -6.33 7.51 -18.80
N GLY A 262 -6.24 7.69 -20.13
CA GLY A 262 -5.60 6.71 -21.03
C GLY A 262 -4.13 6.40 -20.66
N VAL A 263 -3.38 7.38 -20.15
CA VAL A 263 -2.00 7.18 -19.65
C VAL A 263 -2.01 6.31 -18.38
N PHE A 264 -2.86 6.65 -17.41
CA PHE A 264 -2.91 5.93 -16.13
C PHE A 264 -3.45 4.51 -16.26
N GLN A 265 -4.42 4.27 -17.14
CA GLN A 265 -4.97 2.94 -17.42
C GLN A 265 -3.89 1.98 -17.92
N ARG A 266 -2.98 2.46 -18.77
CA ARG A 266 -1.86 1.68 -19.29
C ARG A 266 -0.78 1.37 -18.26
N LEU A 267 -0.67 2.19 -17.21
CA LEU A 267 0.36 2.06 -16.16
C LEU A 267 -0.12 1.29 -14.93
N LEU A 268 -1.39 1.47 -14.50
CA LEU A 268 -1.87 1.04 -13.19
C LEU A 268 -1.71 -0.47 -12.99
N ALA A 269 -2.34 -1.28 -13.84
CA ALA A 269 -2.34 -2.73 -13.71
C ALA A 269 -0.95 -3.33 -14.00
N ARG A 270 -0.23 -2.78 -14.98
CA ARG A 270 1.15 -3.19 -15.27
C ARG A 270 2.06 -3.05 -14.06
N CYS A 271 1.92 -1.94 -13.33
CA CYS A 271 2.72 -1.68 -12.13
C CYS A 271 2.28 -2.50 -10.93
N GLY A 272 0.98 -2.71 -10.74
CA GLY A 272 0.43 -3.38 -9.56
C GLY A 272 0.59 -4.89 -9.59
N THR A 273 0.05 -5.52 -10.60
CA THR A 273 -0.10 -6.98 -10.71
C THR A 273 0.63 -7.58 -11.92
N GLY A 274 1.21 -6.76 -12.79
CA GLY A 274 1.82 -7.21 -14.03
C GLY A 274 0.79 -7.67 -15.07
N GLN A 275 -0.39 -7.03 -15.10
CA GLN A 275 -1.43 -7.19 -16.14
C GLN A 275 -1.34 -6.04 -17.13
N GLU A 276 -1.78 -6.24 -18.36
CA GLU A 276 -1.82 -5.17 -19.37
C GLU A 276 -2.78 -4.05 -18.99
N THR A 277 -3.98 -4.41 -18.54
CA THR A 277 -5.02 -3.52 -17.99
C THR A 277 -5.76 -4.23 -16.87
N THR A 278 -6.56 -3.50 -16.09
CA THR A 278 -7.56 -4.11 -15.21
C THR A 278 -8.70 -4.70 -16.03
N VAL A 279 -9.36 -5.74 -15.51
CA VAL A 279 -10.49 -6.38 -16.19
C VAL A 279 -11.66 -5.41 -16.34
N TYR A 280 -11.90 -4.61 -15.30
CA TYR A 280 -12.93 -3.57 -15.28
C TYR A 280 -12.29 -2.21 -15.03
N THR A 281 -12.67 -1.22 -15.82
CA THR A 281 -12.37 0.19 -15.62
C THR A 281 -13.69 0.95 -15.73
N SER A 282 -14.38 1.07 -14.61
CA SER A 282 -15.75 1.57 -14.56
C SER A 282 -15.76 3.08 -14.30
N HIS A 283 -16.54 3.81 -15.08
CA HIS A 283 -16.72 5.25 -14.98
C HIS A 283 -18.12 5.55 -14.42
N PHE A 284 -18.16 6.11 -13.22
CA PHE A 284 -19.39 6.51 -12.56
C PHE A 284 -19.55 8.03 -12.71
N ARG A 285 -20.42 8.45 -13.61
CA ARG A 285 -20.65 9.87 -13.92
C ARG A 285 -21.75 10.48 -13.07
N GLY A 286 -22.76 9.70 -12.72
CA GLY A 286 -23.92 10.16 -11.98
C GLY A 286 -24.74 8.99 -11.44
N PRO A 287 -25.86 9.30 -10.77
CA PRO A 287 -26.72 8.27 -10.23
C PRO A 287 -27.35 7.42 -11.33
N ARG A 288 -27.56 6.14 -11.06
CA ARG A 288 -28.37 5.30 -11.94
C ARG A 288 -29.84 5.75 -11.90
N PRO A 289 -30.67 5.38 -12.90
CA PRO A 289 -32.09 5.74 -12.92
C PRO A 289 -32.81 5.32 -11.63
N GLY A 290 -33.42 6.31 -10.94
CA GLY A 290 -34.13 6.11 -9.67
C GLY A 290 -33.22 5.81 -8.46
N GLY A 291 -31.94 6.09 -8.56
CA GLY A 291 -30.98 6.03 -7.48
C GLY A 291 -30.38 7.38 -7.14
N GLU A 292 -29.52 7.39 -6.12
CA GLU A 292 -28.74 8.54 -5.67
C GLU A 292 -27.26 8.21 -5.64
N MET A 293 -26.43 9.22 -5.91
CA MET A 293 -24.98 9.11 -5.87
C MET A 293 -24.38 10.24 -5.06
N HIS A 294 -23.57 9.89 -4.08
CA HIS A 294 -22.84 10.82 -3.24
C HIS A 294 -21.34 10.62 -3.42
N ILE A 295 -20.59 11.72 -3.52
CA ILE A 295 -19.12 11.70 -3.50
C ILE A 295 -18.67 12.47 -2.28
N VAL A 296 -17.87 11.84 -1.42
CA VAL A 296 -17.22 12.49 -0.29
C VAL A 296 -15.75 12.73 -0.63
N LEU A 297 -15.41 14.01 -0.86
CA LEU A 297 -14.05 14.49 -1.08
C LEU A 297 -13.36 14.67 0.27
N VAL A 298 -12.24 13.99 0.48
CA VAL A 298 -11.58 13.93 1.79
C VAL A 298 -10.18 14.54 1.71
N ASP A 299 -9.93 15.56 2.52
CA ASP A 299 -8.60 16.12 2.69
C ASP A 299 -7.73 15.26 3.61
N ASN A 300 -8.12 15.07 4.83
CA ASN A 300 -7.41 14.30 5.87
C ASN A 300 -5.89 14.55 5.88
N GLY A 301 -5.51 15.84 5.80
CA GLY A 301 -4.12 16.30 5.83
C GLY A 301 -3.40 16.37 4.47
N ARG A 302 -4.08 16.09 3.35
CA ARG A 302 -3.48 16.15 2.00
C ARG A 302 -3.10 17.58 1.61
N SER A 303 -3.87 18.56 1.99
CA SER A 303 -3.56 19.99 1.81
C SER A 303 -2.29 20.39 2.58
N THR A 304 -2.10 19.87 3.79
CA THR A 304 -0.88 20.07 4.57
C THR A 304 0.34 19.43 3.87
N ILE A 305 0.18 18.23 3.31
CA ILE A 305 1.23 17.58 2.51
C ILE A 305 1.57 18.40 1.27
N LEU A 306 0.57 18.98 0.60
CA LEU A 306 0.78 19.83 -0.57
C LEU A 306 1.64 21.07 -0.24
N GLY A 307 1.47 21.66 0.93
CA GLY A 307 2.28 22.76 1.43
C GLY A 307 3.71 22.40 1.83
N ASN A 308 4.06 21.11 1.88
CA ASN A 308 5.39 20.66 2.29
C ASN A 308 6.34 20.53 1.08
N ASN A 309 7.29 21.46 0.97
CA ASN A 309 8.22 21.53 -0.16
C ASN A 309 9.06 20.27 -0.37
N GLU A 310 9.32 19.47 0.67
CA GLU A 310 10.15 18.27 0.59
C GLU A 310 9.39 16.99 0.31
N HIS A 311 8.06 16.95 0.63
CA HIS A 311 7.28 15.73 0.64
C HIS A 311 5.98 15.76 -0.19
N TRP A 312 5.62 16.91 -0.82
CA TRP A 312 4.41 17.06 -1.63
C TRP A 312 4.28 16.02 -2.75
N GLN A 313 5.40 15.53 -3.28
CA GLN A 313 5.40 14.53 -4.35
C GLN A 313 4.70 13.22 -3.95
N THR A 314 4.54 12.96 -2.65
CA THR A 314 3.76 11.83 -2.12
C THR A 314 2.32 11.85 -2.64
N LEU A 315 1.73 13.04 -2.91
CA LEU A 315 0.38 13.20 -3.47
C LEU A 315 0.26 12.78 -4.94
N LYS A 316 1.36 12.61 -5.67
CA LYS A 316 1.35 12.04 -7.02
C LYS A 316 0.97 10.56 -7.02
N CYS A 317 1.09 9.87 -5.88
CA CYS A 317 0.95 8.42 -5.78
C CYS A 317 -0.45 7.93 -6.17
N MET A 318 -0.52 7.02 -7.16
CA MET A 318 -1.74 6.37 -7.63
C MET A 318 -2.07 5.04 -6.91
N ARG A 319 -1.35 4.71 -5.84
CA ARG A 319 -1.57 3.51 -4.99
C ARG A 319 -1.46 2.17 -5.73
N CYS A 320 -0.59 2.03 -6.72
CA CYS A 320 -0.42 0.80 -7.50
C CYS A 320 0.32 -0.35 -6.77
N GLY A 321 1.01 -0.10 -5.65
CA GLY A 321 1.73 -1.12 -4.89
C GLY A 321 3.11 -1.54 -5.44
N ALA A 322 3.55 -1.04 -6.60
CA ALA A 322 4.82 -1.44 -7.22
C ALA A 322 6.05 -1.25 -6.32
N CYS A 323 6.06 -0.20 -5.51
CA CYS A 323 7.15 0.07 -4.56
C CYS A 323 7.25 -1.00 -3.45
N MET A 324 6.14 -1.62 -3.05
CA MET A 324 6.12 -2.72 -2.09
C MET A 324 6.67 -3.99 -2.73
N ASN A 325 6.20 -4.34 -3.93
CA ASN A 325 6.61 -5.55 -4.65
C ASN A 325 8.12 -5.61 -4.91
N THR A 326 8.78 -4.46 -5.03
CA THR A 326 10.23 -4.37 -5.26
C THR A 326 11.05 -4.22 -3.98
N CYS A 327 10.47 -3.80 -2.87
CA CYS A 327 11.20 -3.46 -1.66
C CYS A 327 11.76 -4.72 -0.96
N PRO A 328 13.09 -4.84 -0.82
CA PRO A 328 13.69 -6.02 -0.17
C PRO A 328 13.29 -6.12 1.30
N VAL A 329 13.07 -5.01 1.99
CA VAL A 329 12.62 -5.00 3.39
C VAL A 329 11.19 -5.50 3.49
N TYR A 330 10.26 -4.90 2.73
CA TYR A 330 8.86 -5.33 2.72
C TYR A 330 8.70 -6.82 2.37
N ARG A 331 9.43 -7.28 1.35
CA ARG A 331 9.37 -8.69 0.94
C ARG A 331 9.81 -9.67 2.04
N ARG A 332 10.75 -9.26 2.90
CA ARG A 332 11.27 -10.09 4.01
C ARG A 332 10.49 -9.94 5.32
N SER A 333 9.96 -8.74 5.62
CA SER A 333 9.32 -8.44 6.90
C SER A 333 7.79 -8.33 6.85
N ALA A 334 7.20 -8.41 5.64
CA ALA A 334 5.78 -8.27 5.35
C ALA A 334 5.16 -6.92 5.77
N GLY A 335 3.85 -6.75 5.46
CA GLY A 335 3.13 -5.53 5.78
C GLY A 335 2.94 -5.32 7.29
N TYR A 336 2.76 -6.38 8.03
CA TYR A 336 2.51 -6.33 9.48
C TYR A 336 3.68 -5.78 10.31
N SER A 337 4.90 -5.80 9.77
CA SER A 337 6.03 -5.17 10.44
C SER A 337 5.97 -3.64 10.44
N TYR A 338 5.24 -3.07 9.49
CA TYR A 338 5.01 -1.63 9.44
C TYR A 338 3.89 -1.23 10.39
N THR A 339 4.10 -0.15 11.12
CA THR A 339 3.14 0.32 12.12
C THR A 339 2.04 1.21 11.54
N TYR A 340 2.12 1.53 10.26
CA TYR A 340 1.14 2.29 9.50
C TYR A 340 0.32 1.37 8.60
N PHE A 341 -0.98 1.62 8.42
CA PHE A 341 -1.90 0.74 7.65
C PHE A 341 -1.50 0.56 6.18
N ILE A 342 -0.79 1.52 5.59
CA ILE A 342 -0.12 1.35 4.30
C ILE A 342 1.33 0.98 4.57
N PRO A 343 1.77 -0.24 4.23
CA PRO A 343 3.15 -0.65 4.43
C PRO A 343 4.08 -0.21 3.30
N GLY A 344 5.36 -0.53 3.43
CA GLY A 344 6.37 -0.32 2.39
C GLY A 344 6.76 1.15 2.19
N PRO A 345 7.53 1.47 1.12
CA PRO A 345 8.15 2.77 0.96
C PRO A 345 7.20 3.96 0.94
N ILE A 346 6.04 3.83 0.29
CA ILE A 346 5.04 4.90 0.30
C ILE A 346 4.40 5.06 1.68
N GLY A 347 4.17 3.97 2.40
CA GLY A 347 3.60 3.99 3.75
C GLY A 347 4.54 4.61 4.77
N VAL A 348 5.86 4.40 4.63
CA VAL A 348 6.86 5.09 5.48
C VAL A 348 6.72 6.59 5.35
N ASN A 349 6.65 7.13 4.13
CA ASN A 349 6.49 8.57 3.91
C ASN A 349 5.14 9.09 4.42
N LEU A 350 4.04 8.37 4.14
CA LEU A 350 2.70 8.78 4.60
C LEU A 350 2.57 8.73 6.13
N GLY A 351 3.12 7.70 6.78
CA GLY A 351 3.13 7.59 8.23
C GLY A 351 3.87 8.76 8.87
N MET A 352 5.07 9.10 8.36
CA MET A 352 5.84 10.25 8.84
C MET A 352 5.11 11.59 8.63
N LEU A 353 4.38 11.73 7.52
CA LEU A 353 3.56 12.92 7.25
C LEU A 353 2.33 12.99 8.17
N ARG A 354 1.82 11.84 8.61
CA ARG A 354 0.66 11.76 9.52
C ARG A 354 1.03 12.06 10.96
N ASP A 355 2.04 11.34 11.48
CA ASP A 355 2.58 11.53 12.83
C ASP A 355 4.03 11.04 12.90
N PRO A 356 5.01 11.94 12.82
CA PRO A 356 6.41 11.56 12.86
C PRO A 356 6.84 10.96 14.19
N HIS A 357 6.16 11.26 15.30
CA HIS A 357 6.47 10.70 16.61
C HIS A 357 5.98 9.26 16.79
N GLN A 358 4.90 8.91 16.09
CA GLN A 358 4.36 7.55 16.11
C GLN A 358 5.08 6.63 15.13
N TYR A 359 5.45 7.11 13.93
CA TYR A 359 5.89 6.26 12.81
C TYR A 359 7.39 6.34 12.48
N TYR A 360 8.20 7.05 13.28
CA TYR A 360 9.64 7.29 13.04
C TYR A 360 10.47 6.01 12.85
N ASP A 361 10.10 4.91 13.49
CA ASP A 361 10.88 3.66 13.44
C ASP A 361 10.85 3.01 12.05
N ASN A 362 9.76 3.18 11.29
CA ASN A 362 9.64 2.69 9.92
C ASN A 362 10.70 3.29 8.97
N VAL A 363 11.17 4.51 9.25
CA VAL A 363 12.19 5.20 8.44
C VAL A 363 13.53 4.46 8.47
N SER A 364 13.87 3.86 9.61
CA SER A 364 15.10 3.10 9.80
C SER A 364 15.13 1.78 9.04
N ALA A 365 13.98 1.23 8.68
CA ALA A 365 13.85 -0.03 7.94
C ALA A 365 14.38 0.07 6.49
N CYS A 366 14.33 1.24 5.89
CA CYS A 366 14.73 1.44 4.48
C CYS A 366 16.23 1.22 4.28
N THR A 367 16.63 0.48 3.24
CA THR A 367 18.04 0.28 2.84
C THR A 367 18.56 1.36 1.90
N LEU A 368 17.73 2.32 1.48
CA LEU A 368 18.03 3.35 0.49
C LEU A 368 18.53 2.80 -0.86
N CYS A 369 18.06 1.63 -1.26
CA CYS A 369 18.44 0.98 -2.53
C CYS A 369 17.80 1.62 -3.77
N CYS A 370 16.95 2.62 -3.64
CA CYS A 370 16.24 3.37 -4.68
C CYS A 370 15.34 2.52 -5.60
N SER A 371 15.18 1.21 -5.37
CA SER A 371 14.37 0.34 -6.22
C SER A 371 12.90 0.79 -6.33
N CYS A 372 12.35 1.38 -5.26
CA CYS A 372 10.99 1.91 -5.23
C CYS A 372 10.78 3.12 -6.15
N GLU A 373 11.78 3.98 -6.31
CA GLU A 373 11.75 5.10 -7.26
C GLU A 373 11.83 4.62 -8.69
N ASN A 374 12.73 3.67 -8.95
CA ASN A 374 12.91 3.11 -10.29
C ASN A 374 11.65 2.47 -10.86
N VAL A 375 10.83 1.82 -10.01
CA VAL A 375 9.59 1.19 -10.46
C VAL A 375 8.38 2.11 -10.43
N CYS A 376 8.46 3.28 -9.82
CA CYS A 376 7.31 4.16 -9.62
C CYS A 376 6.78 4.70 -10.96
N PRO A 377 5.51 4.43 -11.31
CA PRO A 377 4.94 4.88 -12.59
C PRO A 377 4.74 6.39 -12.68
N VAL A 378 4.67 7.07 -11.54
CA VAL A 378 4.50 8.53 -11.45
C VAL A 378 5.74 9.22 -10.88
N LYS A 379 6.87 8.51 -10.83
CA LYS A 379 8.19 9.03 -10.44
C LYS A 379 8.14 9.83 -9.12
N VAL A 380 7.57 9.22 -8.06
CA VAL A 380 7.71 9.75 -6.69
C VAL A 380 9.09 9.42 -6.17
N ASP A 381 9.79 10.41 -5.63
CA ASP A 381 11.15 10.30 -5.08
C ASP A 381 11.17 9.69 -3.66
N LEU A 382 10.63 8.47 -3.54
CA LEU A 382 10.35 7.80 -2.27
C LEU A 382 11.56 7.64 -1.36
N SER A 383 12.68 7.17 -1.90
CA SER A 383 13.90 6.97 -1.12
C SER A 383 14.56 8.28 -0.72
N THR A 384 14.49 9.29 -1.58
CA THR A 384 14.97 10.65 -1.27
C THR A 384 14.17 11.25 -0.11
N GLN A 385 12.84 11.11 -0.12
CA GLN A 385 12.00 11.57 0.99
C GLN A 385 12.31 10.82 2.29
N ILE A 386 12.47 9.47 2.24
CA ILE A 386 12.87 8.69 3.43
C ILE A 386 14.24 9.11 3.94
N TYR A 387 15.17 9.44 3.06
CA TYR A 387 16.47 9.97 3.46
C TYR A 387 16.36 11.32 4.18
N ARG A 388 15.51 12.24 3.68
CA ARG A 388 15.22 13.52 4.35
C ARG A 388 14.61 13.31 5.74
N TRP A 389 13.67 12.39 5.89
CA TRP A 389 13.13 12.02 7.19
C TRP A 389 14.22 11.53 8.16
N ARG A 390 15.18 10.73 7.68
CA ARG A 390 16.32 10.30 8.52
C ARG A 390 17.14 11.47 9.04
N GLN A 391 17.33 12.50 8.24
CA GLN A 391 18.06 13.70 8.66
C GLN A 391 17.27 14.46 9.74
N GLN A 392 15.96 14.44 9.70
CA GLN A 392 15.09 15.12 10.65
C GLN A 392 14.89 14.35 11.96
N LEU A 393 15.22 13.05 12.03
CA LEU A 393 15.01 12.24 13.26
C LEU A 393 15.71 12.82 14.49
N GLU A 394 16.85 13.48 14.33
CA GLU A 394 17.56 14.11 15.44
C GLU A 394 16.80 15.32 15.99
N SER A 395 16.30 16.18 15.13
CA SER A 395 15.50 17.36 15.52
C SER A 395 14.15 16.96 16.11
N LEU A 396 13.60 15.80 15.71
CA LEU A 396 12.39 15.21 16.26
C LEU A 396 12.58 14.47 17.59
N GLY A 397 13.84 14.43 18.12
CA GLY A 397 14.14 13.76 19.39
C GLY A 397 14.21 12.23 19.34
N HIS A 398 14.23 11.63 18.14
CA HIS A 398 14.24 10.17 17.94
C HIS A 398 15.62 9.60 17.57
N ALA A 399 16.69 10.42 17.68
CA ALA A 399 18.06 9.97 17.44
C ALA A 399 18.52 8.99 18.54
N ASN A 400 19.00 7.82 18.13
CA ASN A 400 19.63 6.90 19.06
C ASN A 400 21.02 7.40 19.44
N THR A 401 21.27 7.64 20.74
CA THR A 401 22.52 8.20 21.27
C THR A 401 23.74 7.36 20.84
N SER A 402 23.63 6.03 20.83
CA SER A 402 24.72 5.16 20.40
C SER A 402 25.05 5.33 18.91
N LYS A 403 24.03 5.46 18.06
CA LYS A 403 24.20 5.72 16.62
C LYS A 403 24.82 7.10 16.39
N LYS A 404 24.42 8.11 17.17
CA LYS A 404 24.99 9.47 17.12
C LYS A 404 26.49 9.44 17.46
N MET A 405 26.85 8.81 18.56
CA MET A 405 28.26 8.67 18.96
C MET A 405 29.08 7.92 17.91
N MET A 406 28.55 6.82 17.38
CA MET A 406 29.23 6.05 16.33
C MET A 406 29.40 6.88 15.05
N SER A 407 28.39 7.62 14.63
CA SER A 407 28.49 8.52 13.45
C SER A 407 29.51 9.62 13.65
N GLN A 408 29.60 10.22 14.85
CA GLN A 408 30.60 11.22 15.18
C GLN A 408 32.03 10.63 15.17
N ALA A 409 32.19 9.41 15.73
CA ALA A 409 33.49 8.72 15.70
C ALA A 409 33.92 8.39 14.26
N MET A 410 32.98 7.91 13.42
CA MET A 410 33.24 7.66 12.00
C MET A 410 33.57 8.95 11.24
N SER A 411 32.84 10.03 11.49
CA SER A 411 33.11 11.34 10.90
C SER A 411 34.51 11.83 11.27
N TYR A 412 34.89 11.72 12.53
CA TYR A 412 36.26 12.05 12.98
C TYR A 412 37.30 11.20 12.24
N LEU A 413 37.08 9.87 12.18
CA LEU A 413 37.97 8.93 11.49
C LEU A 413 38.19 9.30 10.02
N PHE A 414 37.11 9.58 9.29
CA PHE A 414 37.18 9.89 7.86
C PHE A 414 37.78 11.28 7.58
N ASN A 415 37.61 12.23 8.48
CA ASN A 415 38.18 13.56 8.35
C ASN A 415 39.68 13.62 8.72
N HIS A 416 40.25 12.53 9.29
CA HIS A 416 41.64 12.47 9.69
C HIS A 416 42.39 11.33 8.99
N PRO A 417 42.99 11.55 7.79
CA PRO A 417 43.59 10.49 6.97
C PRO A 417 44.67 9.66 7.67
N ALA A 418 45.44 10.29 8.57
CA ALA A 418 46.48 9.59 9.34
C ALA A 418 45.86 8.57 10.30
N VAL A 419 44.78 8.96 11.03
CA VAL A 419 44.04 8.08 11.95
C VAL A 419 43.39 6.98 11.17
N TYR A 420 42.69 7.28 10.05
CA TYR A 420 42.07 6.31 9.15
C TYR A 420 43.08 5.26 8.68
N THR A 421 44.24 5.70 8.18
CA THR A 421 45.30 4.79 7.72
C THR A 421 45.86 3.94 8.86
N GLY A 422 45.97 4.48 10.06
CA GLY A 422 46.39 3.74 11.26
C GLY A 422 45.39 2.63 11.63
N VAL A 423 44.08 2.94 11.66
CA VAL A 423 43.01 1.97 11.91
C VAL A 423 43.00 0.88 10.87
N LEU A 424 43.16 1.23 9.59
CA LEU A 424 43.20 0.22 8.50
C LEU A 424 44.42 -0.71 8.61
N ARG A 425 45.58 -0.21 9.11
CA ARG A 425 46.75 -1.06 9.33
C ARG A 425 46.58 -2.03 10.49
N LEU A 426 45.83 -1.62 11.52
CA LEU A 426 45.58 -2.44 12.71
C LEU A 426 44.40 -3.36 12.57
N SER A 427 43.49 -3.11 11.61
CA SER A 427 42.25 -3.89 11.45
C SER A 427 42.46 -5.40 11.27
N PRO A 428 43.54 -5.94 10.64
CA PRO A 428 43.76 -7.37 10.54
C PRO A 428 43.97 -8.05 11.89
N MET A 429 44.40 -7.31 12.92
CA MET A 429 44.54 -7.86 14.29
C MET A 429 43.20 -8.25 14.90
N ALA A 430 42.10 -7.64 14.45
CA ALA A 430 40.76 -8.01 14.86
C ALA A 430 40.39 -9.46 14.46
N ASN A 431 41.06 -10.02 13.44
CA ASN A 431 40.86 -11.42 13.06
C ASN A 431 41.31 -12.44 14.13
N TRP A 432 42.09 -12.00 15.12
CA TRP A 432 42.53 -12.85 16.25
C TRP A 432 41.42 -12.96 17.30
N ILE A 433 40.41 -12.09 17.28
CA ILE A 433 39.29 -12.18 18.21
C ILE A 433 38.38 -13.36 17.76
N PRO A 434 38.07 -14.33 18.65
CA PRO A 434 37.18 -15.42 18.31
C PRO A 434 35.81 -14.93 17.82
N ALA A 435 35.30 -15.56 16.77
CA ALA A 435 34.01 -15.17 16.15
C ALA A 435 32.84 -15.10 17.15
N PRO A 436 32.70 -15.98 18.16
CA PRO A 436 31.65 -15.87 19.18
C PRO A 436 31.73 -14.55 19.99
N LEU A 437 32.93 -14.06 20.26
CA LEU A 437 33.12 -12.78 20.97
C LEU A 437 32.83 -11.57 20.11
N MET A 438 33.10 -11.66 18.81
CA MET A 438 32.78 -10.59 17.86
C MET A 438 31.28 -10.50 17.58
N ASN A 439 30.55 -11.61 17.69
CA ASN A 439 29.12 -11.72 17.43
C ASN A 439 28.26 -11.62 18.70
N LEU A 440 28.80 -11.16 19.81
CA LEU A 440 28.03 -10.90 21.03
C LEU A 440 26.95 -9.81 20.75
N LYS A 441 25.78 -9.96 21.39
CA LYS A 441 24.67 -8.98 21.33
C LYS A 441 25.08 -7.55 21.77
N LEU A 442 26.23 -7.41 22.45
CA LEU A 442 26.83 -6.11 22.80
C LEU A 442 27.46 -5.38 21.60
N ASN A 443 27.76 -6.09 20.51
CA ASN A 443 28.23 -5.48 19.27
C ASN A 443 27.02 -5.08 18.38
N PRO A 444 26.74 -3.77 18.21
CA PRO A 444 25.57 -3.34 17.42
C PRO A 444 25.62 -3.81 15.96
N TRP A 445 26.81 -4.07 15.42
CA TRP A 445 26.96 -4.57 14.04
C TRP A 445 26.60 -6.06 13.92
N ALA A 446 26.84 -6.85 14.95
CA ALA A 446 26.56 -8.29 14.95
C ALA A 446 25.05 -8.61 14.97
N TYR A 447 24.19 -7.62 15.18
CA TYR A 447 22.74 -7.78 15.14
C TYR A 447 22.30 -7.98 13.69
N GLY A 448 22.16 -9.24 13.27
CA GLY A 448 21.75 -9.61 11.90
C GLY A 448 22.86 -9.59 10.85
N HIS A 449 24.12 -9.37 11.23
CA HIS A 449 25.27 -9.39 10.32
C HIS A 449 26.37 -10.26 10.90
N GLN A 450 27.04 -11.01 10.04
CA GLN A 450 28.29 -11.67 10.40
C GLN A 450 29.46 -10.73 10.15
N MET A 451 30.40 -10.66 11.09
CA MET A 451 31.62 -9.90 10.90
C MET A 451 32.48 -10.55 9.82
N MET A 452 32.81 -9.76 8.80
CA MET A 452 33.74 -10.19 7.76
C MET A 452 35.17 -10.24 8.30
N LYS A 453 35.97 -11.15 7.80
CA LYS A 453 37.43 -11.15 8.08
C LYS A 453 38.07 -9.95 7.39
N PHE A 454 38.88 -9.23 8.12
CA PHE A 454 39.66 -8.12 7.56
C PHE A 454 40.78 -8.65 6.67
N PRO A 455 40.99 -8.08 5.49
CA PRO A 455 42.09 -8.45 4.62
C PRO A 455 43.44 -8.10 5.28
N PRO A 456 44.52 -8.86 5.03
CA PRO A 456 45.83 -8.63 5.65
C PRO A 456 46.46 -7.27 5.28
N LYS A 457 46.09 -6.73 4.13
CA LYS A 457 46.50 -5.40 3.63
C LYS A 457 45.29 -4.62 3.17
N SER A 458 45.25 -3.33 3.51
CA SER A 458 44.22 -2.42 3.03
C SER A 458 44.39 -2.12 1.52
N PHE A 459 43.33 -1.68 0.85
CA PHE A 459 43.37 -1.21 -0.54
C PHE A 459 44.49 -0.18 -0.76
N HIS A 460 44.65 0.78 0.14
CA HIS A 460 45.70 1.79 0.07
C HIS A 460 47.12 1.22 0.11
N GLN A 461 47.33 0.14 0.87
CA GLN A 461 48.63 -0.55 0.92
C GLN A 461 48.90 -1.27 -0.39
N LEU A 462 47.91 -2.01 -0.91
CA LEU A 462 48.02 -2.73 -2.17
C LEU A 462 48.24 -1.76 -3.35
N TRP A 463 47.53 -0.64 -3.36
CA TRP A 463 47.68 0.39 -4.38
C TRP A 463 49.10 1.00 -4.39
N LYS A 464 49.62 1.33 -3.19
CA LYS A 464 51.02 1.85 -3.08
C LYS A 464 52.06 0.81 -3.51
N GLU A 465 51.79 -0.46 -3.28
CA GLU A 465 52.67 -1.55 -3.70
C GLU A 465 52.50 -1.91 -5.20
N LYS A 466 51.61 -1.24 -5.93
CA LYS A 466 51.24 -1.54 -7.33
C LYS A 466 50.89 -3.03 -7.55
N LYS A 467 50.21 -3.64 -6.58
CA LYS A 467 49.78 -5.04 -6.60
C LYS A 467 48.29 -5.21 -6.91
N LEU A 468 47.69 -4.20 -7.51
CA LEU A 468 46.32 -4.22 -8.01
C LEU A 468 46.32 -4.04 -9.50
#